data_2df95df86e8dce5c1eeb8df9a272a806
#
_entry.id   2df95df86e8dce5c1eeb8df9a272a806
#
_cell.length_a   1.000
_cell.length_b   1.000
_cell.length_c   1.000
_cell.angle_alpha   90.00
_cell.angle_beta   90.00
_cell.angle_gamma   90.00
#
_symmetry.space_group_name_H-M   'P 1'
#
loop_
_entity.id
_entity.type
_entity.pdbx_description
1 polymer ?
#
loop_
_entity_poly.entity_id
_entity_poly.type
_entity_poly.pdbx_seq_one_letter_code
_entity_poly.pdbx_strand_id
1 'polypeptide(L)'
;MNSPKQSFRVKAACAVLASTLGGFGLAQAQDKPRLEIYGFIQMDAIQDFDRVDPAWNSTLRPSKIPVNCPGDAGCGAAGETIFSVRQTRLGFNGFVPTSSGELRTKFEFDMFGVGVDAGQTTIRLRHAWGELGQFLVGQTNSLFMDGDVFPNTIDYWGPTGMMFFRTVQMRWTPYRKDGTKFAVALEGPGTAVDNSSAGLGNVSARNSVPDVTAQWRLDRDWGHAQVAGILRSLGYQTNGTADGSPSGSKQGYGINLSGSYKVLGKDMVHGQLAYGKGIANYSNDCCVDLASDAAGNPEAVSLLNWLVYYDHTWNDKFTSSIGYSQNVQDNTGGQAGSAQHTGTYASVNMLYSPVKNLLTGVELLRGERENKNGNSASDTRVQFSTKYNF
;
A
#
# COMPACT_ATOMS: atom_id res chain seq x y z
N MET A 1 -22.86 45.05 -32.24
CA MET A 1 -23.47 44.52 -31.00
C MET A 1 -22.38 43.81 -30.23
N ASN A 2 -21.84 44.48 -29.22
CA ASN A 2 -20.71 43.99 -28.40
C ASN A 2 -21.25 43.19 -27.23
N SER A 3 -20.79 41.93 -27.09
CA SER A 3 -20.99 41.12 -25.87
C SER A 3 -19.73 41.15 -25.01
N PRO A 4 -19.79 41.41 -23.72
CA PRO A 4 -18.61 41.53 -22.87
C PRO A 4 -18.13 40.14 -22.39
N LYS A 5 -16.81 39.95 -22.49
CA LYS A 5 -16.11 38.83 -21.90
C LYS A 5 -16.13 38.91 -20.38
N GLN A 6 -16.83 37.99 -19.71
CA GLN A 6 -16.71 37.82 -18.25
C GLN A 6 -15.42 37.02 -17.94
N SER A 7 -14.47 37.73 -17.36
CA SER A 7 -13.33 37.11 -16.69
C SER A 7 -13.77 36.51 -15.36
N PHE A 8 -13.85 35.21 -15.24
CA PHE A 8 -14.08 34.51 -13.97
C PHE A 8 -12.79 34.60 -13.12
N ARG A 9 -12.79 35.50 -12.15
CA ARG A 9 -11.76 35.60 -11.11
C ARG A 9 -12.08 34.54 -10.02
N VAL A 10 -11.35 33.46 -9.98
CA VAL A 10 -11.33 32.53 -8.85
C VAL A 10 -10.64 33.20 -7.67
N LYS A 11 -11.37 33.92 -6.86
CA LYS A 11 -10.94 34.52 -5.58
C LYS A 11 -11.98 34.32 -4.49
N ALA A 12 -12.47 33.13 -4.29
CA ALA A 12 -13.56 32.92 -3.33
C ALA A 12 -13.55 31.58 -2.57
N ALA A 13 -12.41 30.97 -2.32
CA ALA A 13 -12.38 29.75 -1.50
C ALA A 13 -11.43 29.77 -0.29
N CYS A 14 -10.63 30.84 -0.11
CA CYS A 14 -9.70 30.94 1.03
C CYS A 14 -10.19 31.86 2.18
N ALA A 15 -11.38 32.45 2.10
CA ALA A 15 -11.82 33.48 3.05
C ALA A 15 -12.76 32.99 4.17
N VAL A 16 -13.21 31.73 4.17
CA VAL A 16 -14.23 31.26 5.13
C VAL A 16 -13.62 30.60 6.38
N LEU A 17 -12.32 30.30 6.41
CA LEU A 17 -11.66 29.72 7.60
C LEU A 17 -10.93 30.78 8.50
N ALA A 18 -10.98 32.08 8.17
CA ALA A 18 -10.25 33.10 8.90
C ALA A 18 -11.09 33.93 9.87
N SER A 19 -12.41 33.71 10.00
CA SER A 19 -13.30 34.66 10.70
C SER A 19 -13.84 34.23 12.07
N THR A 20 -13.36 33.18 12.72
CA THR A 20 -13.87 32.74 14.04
C THR A 20 -12.85 32.71 15.18
N LEU A 21 -11.66 33.31 15.05
CA LEU A 21 -10.70 33.45 16.16
C LEU A 21 -10.36 34.94 16.40
N GLY A 22 -11.31 35.66 16.93
CA GLY A 22 -11.12 37.03 17.48
C GLY A 22 -10.86 36.99 18.98
N GLY A 23 -9.67 37.44 19.40
CA GLY A 23 -9.39 37.98 20.72
C GLY A 23 -8.61 37.10 21.69
N PHE A 24 -7.28 37.34 21.81
CA PHE A 24 -6.58 37.79 23.02
C PHE A 24 -5.07 37.91 22.71
N GLY A 25 -4.50 39.01 23.19
CA GLY A 25 -3.30 39.62 22.76
C GLY A 25 -1.95 38.98 23.03
N LEU A 26 -0.99 39.68 22.46
CA LEU A 26 0.48 39.60 22.42
C LEU A 26 1.00 38.81 21.20
N ALA A 27 1.29 39.62 20.18
CA ALA A 27 1.87 39.15 18.92
C ALA A 27 3.33 38.71 19.10
N GLN A 28 3.56 37.39 19.30
CA GLN A 28 4.72 36.75 18.71
C GLN A 28 4.39 36.55 17.24
N ALA A 29 5.38 36.77 16.36
CA ALA A 29 5.23 36.52 14.93
C ALA A 29 4.83 35.06 14.72
N GLN A 30 3.54 34.77 14.67
CA GLN A 30 2.99 33.48 14.38
C GLN A 30 3.21 33.24 12.89
N ASP A 31 3.96 32.22 12.53
CA ASP A 31 4.13 31.79 11.12
C ASP A 31 2.74 31.64 10.49
N LYS A 32 2.60 32.14 9.26
CA LYS A 32 1.31 32.08 8.55
C LYS A 32 1.02 30.64 8.14
N PRO A 33 -0.26 30.24 8.08
CA PRO A 33 -0.63 28.95 7.49
C PRO A 33 0.00 28.77 6.11
N ARG A 34 0.56 27.59 5.84
CA ARG A 34 1.23 27.23 4.59
C ARG A 34 0.56 26.04 3.96
N LEU A 35 0.35 26.09 2.66
CA LEU A 35 -0.12 24.97 1.83
C LEU A 35 0.94 24.66 0.78
N GLU A 36 1.34 23.40 0.71
CA GLU A 36 2.26 22.87 -0.30
C GLU A 36 1.50 21.88 -1.19
N ILE A 37 1.57 22.09 -2.50
CA ILE A 37 1.05 21.19 -3.51
C ILE A 37 2.22 20.40 -4.02
N TYR A 38 2.06 19.08 -4.15
CA TYR A 38 3.08 18.19 -4.68
C TYR A 38 2.43 17.03 -5.45
N GLY A 39 3.22 16.38 -6.27
CA GLY A 39 2.74 15.24 -7.02
C GLY A 39 3.64 14.91 -8.19
N PHE A 40 3.10 14.08 -9.06
CA PHE A 40 3.74 13.76 -10.33
C PHE A 40 2.71 13.32 -11.38
N ILE A 41 3.06 13.54 -12.62
CA ILE A 41 2.41 12.91 -13.77
C ILE A 41 3.31 11.78 -14.22
N GLN A 42 2.74 10.58 -14.41
CA GLN A 42 3.48 9.42 -14.90
C GLN A 42 2.72 8.74 -16.03
N MET A 43 3.44 8.40 -17.08
CA MET A 43 2.98 7.55 -18.17
C MET A 43 3.79 6.26 -18.15
N ASP A 44 3.10 5.15 -18.27
CA ASP A 44 3.64 3.81 -18.40
C ASP A 44 3.29 3.23 -19.76
N ALA A 45 4.26 2.60 -20.42
CA ALA A 45 4.07 1.76 -21.59
C ALA A 45 4.56 0.36 -21.21
N ILE A 46 3.68 -0.62 -21.24
CA ILE A 46 3.93 -1.98 -20.76
C ILE A 46 3.70 -2.94 -21.93
N GLN A 47 4.69 -3.80 -22.18
CA GLN A 47 4.52 -5.01 -22.98
C GLN A 47 4.43 -6.19 -22.02
N ASP A 48 3.24 -6.73 -21.89
CA ASP A 48 2.94 -7.95 -21.18
C ASP A 48 3.12 -9.13 -22.17
N PHE A 49 3.89 -10.14 -21.81
CA PHE A 49 4.13 -11.30 -22.67
C PHE A 49 3.21 -12.48 -22.35
N ASP A 50 2.64 -12.46 -21.15
CA ASP A 50 1.66 -13.43 -20.68
C ASP A 50 0.31 -12.75 -20.45
N ARG A 51 -0.28 -12.84 -19.26
CA ARG A 51 -1.55 -12.19 -18.96
C ARG A 51 -1.84 -12.10 -17.46
N VAL A 52 -2.49 -11.00 -17.07
CA VAL A 52 -3.08 -10.84 -15.73
C VAL A 52 -4.55 -10.46 -15.84
N ASP A 53 -5.24 -10.41 -14.69
CA ASP A 53 -6.60 -9.85 -14.58
C ASP A 53 -6.66 -8.45 -15.21
N PRO A 54 -7.56 -8.21 -16.20
CA PRO A 54 -7.64 -6.94 -16.93
C PRO A 54 -7.86 -5.70 -16.05
N ALA A 55 -8.49 -5.83 -14.88
CA ALA A 55 -8.65 -4.72 -13.94
C ALA A 55 -7.29 -4.25 -13.36
N TRP A 56 -6.26 -5.10 -13.44
CA TRP A 56 -4.93 -4.89 -12.87
C TRP A 56 -3.81 -4.89 -13.91
N ASN A 57 -4.11 -4.87 -15.20
CA ASN A 57 -3.12 -5.00 -16.27
C ASN A 57 -2.04 -3.90 -16.29
N SER A 58 -2.29 -2.74 -15.67
CA SER A 58 -1.30 -1.63 -15.58
C SER A 58 -0.30 -1.78 -14.43
N THR A 59 -0.22 -2.94 -13.78
CA THR A 59 0.78 -3.28 -12.76
C THR A 59 0.90 -4.79 -12.61
N LEU A 60 2.05 -5.29 -12.14
CA LEU A 60 2.23 -6.72 -11.90
C LEU A 60 1.80 -7.08 -10.49
N ARG A 61 0.77 -7.90 -10.38
CA ARG A 61 0.29 -8.51 -9.13
C ARG A 61 0.24 -10.02 -9.28
N PRO A 62 1.16 -10.78 -8.68
CA PRO A 62 1.14 -12.25 -8.75
C PRO A 62 -0.21 -12.87 -8.39
N SER A 63 -0.93 -12.32 -7.39
CA SER A 63 -2.27 -12.81 -7.03
C SER A 63 -3.33 -12.66 -8.14
N LYS A 64 -3.03 -11.89 -9.19
CA LYS A 64 -3.91 -11.61 -10.33
C LYS A 64 -3.51 -12.34 -11.60
N ILE A 65 -2.49 -13.18 -11.54
CA ILE A 65 -2.12 -14.09 -12.63
C ILE A 65 -3.14 -15.24 -12.67
N PRO A 66 -3.80 -15.51 -13.82
CA PRO A 66 -4.78 -16.58 -13.93
C PRO A 66 -4.07 -17.94 -13.94
N VAL A 67 -4.48 -18.83 -13.03
CA VAL A 67 -3.96 -20.20 -12.90
C VAL A 67 -5.00 -21.25 -13.29
N ASN A 68 -6.27 -20.97 -12.95
CA ASN A 68 -7.37 -21.91 -13.13
C ASN A 68 -8.23 -21.51 -14.35
N CYS A 69 -7.67 -21.64 -15.55
CA CYS A 69 -8.41 -21.32 -16.76
C CYS A 69 -9.33 -22.47 -17.18
N PRO A 70 -10.60 -22.16 -17.57
CA PRO A 70 -11.15 -20.82 -17.89
C PRO A 70 -11.81 -20.07 -16.72
N GLY A 71 -11.63 -20.50 -15.47
CA GLY A 71 -12.36 -19.95 -14.31
C GLY A 71 -11.87 -18.63 -13.76
N ASP A 72 -10.56 -18.35 -13.83
CA ASP A 72 -9.99 -17.11 -13.29
C ASP A 72 -10.25 -15.92 -14.21
N ALA A 73 -10.44 -14.73 -13.62
CA ALA A 73 -10.45 -13.49 -14.37
C ALA A 73 -9.09 -13.27 -15.05
N GLY A 74 -9.10 -12.85 -16.31
CA GLY A 74 -7.87 -12.70 -17.07
C GLY A 74 -7.49 -13.91 -17.92
N CYS A 75 -8.20 -15.05 -17.86
CA CYS A 75 -8.00 -16.12 -18.81
C CYS A 75 -8.25 -15.63 -20.24
N GLY A 76 -7.33 -15.91 -21.17
CA GLY A 76 -7.41 -15.46 -22.55
C GLY A 76 -6.07 -15.59 -23.28
N ALA A 77 -5.96 -14.97 -24.46
CA ALA A 77 -4.72 -14.95 -25.22
C ALA A 77 -3.62 -14.18 -24.50
N ALA A 78 -2.40 -14.69 -24.53
CA ALA A 78 -1.21 -14.02 -24.02
C ALA A 78 -0.76 -12.88 -24.98
N GLY A 79 -0.04 -11.92 -24.44
CA GLY A 79 0.56 -10.81 -25.19
C GLY A 79 -0.37 -9.60 -25.30
N GLU A 80 -0.07 -8.55 -24.51
CA GLU A 80 -0.84 -7.30 -24.49
C GLU A 80 0.09 -6.09 -24.40
N THR A 81 -0.20 -5.01 -25.16
CA THR A 81 0.45 -3.72 -25.01
C THR A 81 -0.48 -2.76 -24.27
N ILE A 82 0.00 -2.19 -23.17
CA ILE A 82 -0.80 -1.37 -22.27
C ILE A 82 -0.16 0.01 -22.12
N PHE A 83 -0.97 1.07 -22.25
CA PHE A 83 -0.57 2.43 -21.89
C PHE A 83 -1.39 2.89 -20.71
N SER A 84 -0.74 3.48 -19.69
CA SER A 84 -1.41 3.88 -18.45
C SER A 84 -0.86 5.19 -17.91
N VAL A 85 -1.75 5.98 -17.30
CA VAL A 85 -1.39 7.17 -16.49
C VAL A 85 -1.87 6.99 -15.04
N ARG A 86 -2.31 5.78 -14.66
CA ARG A 86 -2.96 5.49 -13.37
C ARG A 86 -2.05 5.73 -12.15
N GLN A 87 -0.73 5.74 -12.32
CA GLN A 87 0.21 6.06 -11.26
C GLN A 87 0.24 7.55 -10.89
N THR A 88 -0.23 8.44 -11.80
CA THR A 88 -0.29 9.88 -11.57
C THR A 88 -0.90 10.21 -10.21
N ARG A 89 -0.25 11.13 -9.48
CA ARG A 89 -0.55 11.43 -8.08
C ARG A 89 -0.60 12.93 -7.83
N LEU A 90 -1.54 13.36 -7.00
CA LEU A 90 -1.63 14.72 -6.48
C LEU A 90 -1.81 14.70 -4.97
N GLY A 91 -1.11 15.60 -4.29
CA GLY A 91 -1.16 15.72 -2.84
C GLY A 91 -1.04 17.16 -2.35
N PHE A 92 -1.50 17.37 -1.12
CA PHE A 92 -1.50 18.65 -0.43
C PHE A 92 -0.98 18.43 0.99
N ASN A 93 0.01 19.22 1.41
CA ASN A 93 0.44 19.32 2.80
C ASN A 93 0.01 20.68 3.35
N GLY A 94 -0.73 20.68 4.43
CA GLY A 94 -1.11 21.89 5.15
C GLY A 94 -0.36 21.99 6.48
N PHE A 95 0.08 23.20 6.82
CA PHE A 95 0.77 23.52 8.07
C PHE A 95 0.10 24.75 8.69
N VAL A 96 -0.46 24.57 9.88
CA VAL A 96 -1.19 25.61 10.58
C VAL A 96 -0.59 25.78 11.97
N PRO A 97 0.06 26.93 12.25
CA PRO A 97 0.56 27.23 13.59
C PRO A 97 -0.60 27.31 14.59
N THR A 98 -0.46 26.66 15.74
CA THR A 98 -1.41 26.72 16.85
C THR A 98 -0.70 27.00 18.17
N SER A 99 -1.45 27.33 19.22
CA SER A 99 -0.88 27.48 20.57
C SER A 99 -0.29 26.19 21.15
N SER A 100 -0.64 25.03 20.58
CA SER A 100 -0.15 23.69 21.00
C SER A 100 0.91 23.10 20.07
N GLY A 101 1.45 23.89 19.12
CA GLY A 101 2.40 23.48 18.11
C GLY A 101 1.83 23.57 16.69
N GLU A 102 2.57 23.11 15.70
CA GLU A 102 2.14 23.12 14.32
C GLU A 102 1.18 21.94 14.05
N LEU A 103 -0.05 22.25 13.65
CA LEU A 103 -0.97 21.26 13.08
C LEU A 103 -0.55 20.97 11.65
N ARG A 104 -0.23 19.72 11.35
CA ARG A 104 0.10 19.22 10.02
C ARG A 104 -1.05 18.42 9.45
N THR A 105 -1.35 18.63 8.18
CA THR A 105 -2.37 17.86 7.48
C THR A 105 -1.82 17.35 6.17
N LYS A 106 -2.30 16.19 5.73
CA LYS A 106 -1.96 15.64 4.43
C LYS A 106 -3.21 15.09 3.75
N PHE A 107 -3.36 15.44 2.49
CA PHE A 107 -4.33 14.83 1.59
C PHE A 107 -3.63 14.40 0.32
N GLU A 108 -3.79 13.13 -0.11
CA GLU A 108 -3.13 12.58 -1.30
C GLU A 108 -4.03 11.55 -1.98
N PHE A 109 -4.08 11.60 -3.30
CA PHE A 109 -4.76 10.60 -4.12
C PHE A 109 -3.95 10.25 -5.37
N ASP A 110 -4.21 9.09 -5.94
CA ASP A 110 -3.74 8.64 -7.25
C ASP A 110 -4.92 8.25 -8.15
N MET A 111 -4.62 7.86 -9.39
CA MET A 111 -5.63 7.45 -10.38
C MET A 111 -5.74 5.92 -10.49
N PHE A 112 -5.33 5.20 -9.46
CA PHE A 112 -5.27 3.73 -9.46
C PHE A 112 -6.51 3.06 -8.83
N GLY A 113 -7.67 3.69 -8.91
CA GLY A 113 -8.95 3.08 -8.55
C GLY A 113 -9.28 1.88 -9.44
N VAL A 114 -9.99 0.92 -8.88
CA VAL A 114 -10.46 -0.31 -9.55
C VAL A 114 -11.95 -0.53 -9.24
N GLY A 115 -12.60 -1.42 -9.98
CA GLY A 115 -14.03 -1.70 -9.85
C GLY A 115 -14.73 -1.45 -11.17
N VAL A 116 -15.96 -0.94 -11.12
CA VAL A 116 -16.78 -0.67 -12.33
C VAL A 116 -16.11 0.31 -13.29
N ASP A 117 -15.25 1.19 -12.77
CA ASP A 117 -14.48 2.16 -13.54
C ASP A 117 -13.04 1.67 -13.86
N ALA A 118 -12.76 0.38 -13.69
CA ALA A 118 -11.46 -0.19 -14.03
C ALA A 118 -11.13 0.13 -15.50
N GLY A 119 -9.90 0.63 -15.71
CA GLY A 119 -9.49 1.17 -17.02
C GLY A 119 -9.89 2.64 -17.26
N GLN A 120 -10.72 3.23 -16.39
CA GLN A 120 -11.10 4.65 -16.40
C GLN A 120 -10.23 5.37 -15.41
N THR A 121 -9.24 5.82 -15.24
CA THR A 121 -8.42 6.59 -14.29
C THR A 121 -9.19 7.07 -13.04
N THR A 122 -9.74 6.12 -12.30
CA THR A 122 -10.56 6.42 -11.12
C THR A 122 -9.69 6.89 -9.95
N ILE A 123 -10.10 8.01 -9.31
CA ILE A 123 -9.41 8.57 -8.14
C ILE A 123 -9.49 7.60 -6.96
N ARG A 124 -8.33 7.37 -6.30
CA ARG A 124 -8.22 6.58 -5.10
C ARG A 124 -7.53 7.35 -3.98
N LEU A 125 -8.20 7.50 -2.83
CA LEU A 125 -7.63 8.14 -1.65
C LEU A 125 -6.44 7.33 -1.10
N ARG A 126 -5.30 7.99 -0.89
CA ARG A 126 -4.10 7.41 -0.29
C ARG A 126 -3.92 7.88 1.14
N HIS A 127 -3.89 9.19 1.34
CA HIS A 127 -3.71 9.82 2.65
C HIS A 127 -4.76 10.90 2.88
N ALA A 128 -5.32 10.92 4.09
CA ALA A 128 -6.18 11.98 4.60
C ALA A 128 -6.03 11.99 6.12
N TRP A 129 -5.11 12.81 6.65
CA TRP A 129 -4.82 12.81 8.09
C TRP A 129 -4.42 14.19 8.61
N GLY A 130 -4.56 14.39 9.93
CA GLY A 130 -4.03 15.51 10.69
C GLY A 130 -3.13 15.00 11.85
N GLU A 131 -2.02 15.69 12.09
CA GLU A 131 -1.10 15.44 13.21
C GLU A 131 -0.88 16.72 14.01
N LEU A 132 -1.04 16.63 15.34
CA LEU A 132 -0.70 17.68 16.28
C LEU A 132 0.11 17.09 17.43
N GLY A 133 1.35 17.55 17.58
CA GLY A 133 2.27 17.04 18.59
C GLY A 133 2.55 15.54 18.44
N GLN A 134 2.10 14.75 19.39
CA GLN A 134 2.29 13.30 19.41
C GLN A 134 1.15 12.49 18.78
N PHE A 135 0.05 13.15 18.41
CA PHE A 135 -1.16 12.47 17.97
C PHE A 135 -1.42 12.70 16.49
N LEU A 136 -1.73 11.61 15.77
CA LEU A 136 -2.19 11.64 14.39
C LEU A 136 -3.54 10.92 14.31
N VAL A 137 -4.46 11.49 13.56
CA VAL A 137 -5.76 10.89 13.24
C VAL A 137 -6.04 10.97 11.75
N GLY A 138 -6.63 9.92 11.19
CA GLY A 138 -7.00 9.85 9.77
C GLY A 138 -6.42 8.64 9.06
N GLN A 139 -6.52 8.61 7.73
CA GLN A 139 -6.03 7.52 6.89
C GLN A 139 -4.56 7.76 6.49
N THR A 140 -3.70 6.80 6.81
CA THR A 140 -2.30 6.77 6.35
C THR A 140 -1.74 5.35 6.43
N ASN A 141 -0.44 5.21 6.17
CA ASN A 141 0.27 3.93 6.28
C ASN A 141 0.14 3.37 7.71
N SER A 142 -0.17 2.08 7.80
CA SER A 142 -0.13 1.34 9.07
C SER A 142 1.24 1.43 9.74
N LEU A 143 1.28 1.32 11.07
CA LEU A 143 2.55 1.14 11.79
C LEU A 143 3.17 -0.24 11.54
N PHE A 144 2.38 -1.22 11.10
CA PHE A 144 2.88 -2.55 10.78
C PHE A 144 3.65 -2.61 9.46
N MET A 145 3.55 -1.57 8.60
CA MET A 145 4.31 -1.46 7.37
C MET A 145 5.56 -0.57 7.53
N ASP A 146 6.54 -0.79 6.66
CA ASP A 146 7.70 0.08 6.47
C ASP A 146 7.77 0.52 5.00
N GLY A 147 7.39 1.78 4.75
CA GLY A 147 7.37 2.34 3.39
C GLY A 147 8.76 2.59 2.80
N ASP A 148 9.79 2.69 3.65
CA ASP A 148 11.14 3.07 3.23
C ASP A 148 11.99 1.86 2.76
N VAL A 149 11.45 0.63 2.86
CA VAL A 149 12.04 -0.55 2.22
C VAL A 149 11.50 -0.77 0.79
N PHE A 150 10.58 0.08 0.33
CA PHE A 150 10.10 0.01 -1.05
C PHE A 150 11.25 0.31 -2.01
N PRO A 151 11.59 -0.62 -2.92
CA PRO A 151 12.74 -0.46 -3.80
C PRO A 151 12.50 0.62 -4.85
N ASN A 152 13.56 1.03 -5.53
CA ASN A 152 13.49 2.03 -6.60
C ASN A 152 12.94 1.41 -7.91
N THR A 153 11.69 0.93 -7.89
CA THR A 153 10.97 0.33 -9.01
C THR A 153 10.04 1.33 -9.70
N ILE A 154 9.71 1.11 -10.97
CA ILE A 154 8.71 1.89 -11.73
C ILE A 154 7.36 1.20 -11.82
N ASP A 155 7.25 -0.08 -11.51
CA ASP A 155 5.95 -0.74 -11.35
C ASP A 155 5.20 -0.15 -10.14
N TYR A 156 3.88 0.01 -10.32
CA TYR A 156 3.06 0.67 -9.29
C TYR A 156 2.94 -0.16 -8.01
N TRP A 157 2.71 -1.48 -8.16
CA TRP A 157 2.41 -2.33 -7.00
C TRP A 157 3.68 -2.75 -6.27
N GLY A 158 4.73 -3.10 -7.01
CA GLY A 158 6.03 -3.50 -6.47
C GLY A 158 6.00 -4.88 -5.81
N PRO A 159 6.95 -5.11 -4.87
CA PRO A 159 7.20 -6.44 -4.31
C PRO A 159 5.98 -7.08 -3.64
N THR A 160 5.61 -8.29 -4.07
CA THR A 160 4.45 -9.03 -3.54
C THR A 160 4.60 -9.39 -2.07
N GLY A 161 5.83 -9.64 -1.60
CA GLY A 161 6.13 -10.00 -0.22
C GLY A 161 6.25 -8.80 0.74
N MET A 162 5.92 -7.58 0.31
CA MET A 162 5.96 -6.40 1.15
C MET A 162 4.72 -6.33 2.07
N MET A 163 4.89 -5.90 3.31
CA MET A 163 3.77 -5.43 4.13
C MET A 163 3.45 -4.00 3.72
N PHE A 164 2.27 -3.78 3.14
CA PHE A 164 1.88 -2.48 2.61
C PHE A 164 0.38 -2.27 2.73
N PHE A 165 -0.03 -1.48 3.72
CA PHE A 165 -1.44 -1.19 3.97
C PHE A 165 -1.66 0.23 4.48
N ARG A 166 -2.71 0.89 3.98
CA ARG A 166 -3.19 2.19 4.48
C ARG A 166 -4.57 2.02 5.08
N THR A 167 -4.74 2.54 6.28
CA THR A 167 -6.01 2.45 7.00
C THR A 167 -6.27 3.71 7.81
N VAL A 168 -7.54 3.92 8.17
CA VAL A 168 -7.94 4.95 9.13
C VAL A 168 -7.43 4.54 10.50
N GLN A 169 -6.81 5.49 11.22
CA GLN A 169 -6.18 5.20 12.50
C GLN A 169 -6.13 6.40 13.43
N MET A 170 -6.00 6.09 14.72
CA MET A 170 -5.56 7.01 15.76
C MET A 170 -4.18 6.53 16.23
N ARG A 171 -3.15 7.36 16.05
CA ARG A 171 -1.76 7.05 16.38
C ARG A 171 -1.26 7.96 17.48
N TRP A 172 -0.56 7.39 18.43
CA TRP A 172 0.20 8.08 19.46
C TRP A 172 1.69 7.75 19.30
N THR A 173 2.53 8.80 19.25
CA THR A 173 3.99 8.69 19.14
C THR A 173 4.63 9.29 20.39
N PRO A 174 4.67 8.55 21.52
CA PRO A 174 5.18 9.08 22.80
C PRO A 174 6.67 9.39 22.78
N TYR A 175 7.41 8.78 21.85
CA TYR A 175 8.85 8.97 21.77
C TYR A 175 9.30 9.22 20.33
N ARG A 176 9.97 10.36 20.12
CA ARG A 176 10.61 10.71 18.85
C ARG A 176 11.82 11.58 19.17
N LYS A 177 13.01 11.00 19.22
CA LYS A 177 14.25 11.71 19.54
C LYS A 177 15.46 10.99 18.94
N ASP A 178 16.43 11.76 18.44
CA ASP A 178 17.74 11.29 17.95
C ASP A 178 17.61 10.13 16.94
N GLY A 179 16.68 10.29 15.95
CA GLY A 179 16.39 9.27 14.95
C GLY A 179 15.78 7.98 15.51
N THR A 180 15.31 7.98 16.77
CA THR A 180 14.56 6.86 17.35
C THR A 180 13.10 7.25 17.51
N LYS A 181 12.20 6.36 17.12
CA LYS A 181 10.76 6.57 17.21
C LYS A 181 10.08 5.33 17.79
N PHE A 182 9.15 5.55 18.73
CA PHE A 182 8.19 4.55 19.16
C PHE A 182 6.78 5.09 18.95
N ALA A 183 5.91 4.27 18.38
CA ALA A 183 4.51 4.63 18.14
C ALA A 183 3.58 3.45 18.35
N VAL A 184 2.35 3.75 18.76
CA VAL A 184 1.23 2.79 18.89
C VAL A 184 0.03 3.36 18.17
N ALA A 185 -0.79 2.50 17.53
CA ALA A 185 -2.01 2.93 16.86
C ALA A 185 -3.17 1.96 17.10
N LEU A 186 -4.37 2.54 17.10
CA LEU A 186 -5.62 1.83 16.89
C LEU A 186 -6.00 2.03 15.43
N GLU A 187 -6.09 0.94 14.68
CA GLU A 187 -6.29 0.94 13.22
C GLU A 187 -7.65 0.36 12.86
N GLY A 188 -8.23 0.86 11.77
CA GLY A 188 -9.50 0.36 11.24
C GLY A 188 -9.39 -1.14 10.93
N PRO A 189 -10.23 -1.99 11.55
CA PRO A 189 -10.12 -3.43 11.37
C PRO A 189 -10.67 -3.87 10.01
N GLY A 190 -10.17 -4.99 9.51
CA GLY A 190 -10.67 -5.65 8.31
C GLY A 190 -10.32 -7.13 8.38
N THR A 191 -11.17 -8.01 7.86
CA THR A 191 -10.89 -9.45 7.79
C THR A 191 -11.13 -9.93 6.36
N ALA A 192 -10.09 -10.37 5.68
CA ALA A 192 -10.20 -11.04 4.39
C ALA A 192 -10.64 -12.50 4.63
N VAL A 193 -11.91 -12.80 4.38
CA VAL A 193 -12.49 -14.14 4.54
C VAL A 193 -12.41 -14.90 3.22
N ASP A 194 -11.93 -16.14 3.26
CA ASP A 194 -11.98 -17.06 2.11
C ASP A 194 -13.35 -17.70 2.00
N ASN A 195 -14.23 -17.09 1.21
CA ASN A 195 -15.57 -17.61 0.97
C ASN A 195 -15.59 -18.88 0.09
N SER A 196 -14.48 -19.28 -0.51
CA SER A 196 -14.33 -20.54 -1.23
C SER A 196 -13.98 -21.73 -0.33
N SER A 197 -13.60 -21.45 0.93
CA SER A 197 -13.34 -22.47 1.93
C SER A 197 -14.60 -23.23 2.34
N ALA A 198 -14.43 -24.47 2.70
CA ALA A 198 -15.51 -25.33 3.17
C ALA A 198 -16.26 -24.69 4.35
N GLY A 199 -17.59 -24.61 4.26
CA GLY A 199 -18.45 -24.03 5.32
C GLY A 199 -18.46 -22.51 5.42
N LEU A 200 -17.66 -21.75 4.64
CA LEU A 200 -17.60 -20.29 4.72
C LEU A 200 -18.27 -19.54 3.57
N GLY A 201 -19.02 -20.20 2.70
CA GLY A 201 -19.62 -19.60 1.50
C GLY A 201 -20.53 -18.38 1.76
N ASN A 202 -21.17 -18.32 2.92
CA ASN A 202 -22.04 -17.21 3.34
C ASN A 202 -21.47 -16.40 4.50
N VAL A 203 -20.18 -16.51 4.78
CA VAL A 203 -19.54 -15.78 5.87
C VAL A 203 -18.98 -14.44 5.38
N SER A 204 -19.16 -13.40 6.16
CA SER A 204 -18.56 -12.07 5.93
C SER A 204 -17.81 -11.56 7.14
N ALA A 205 -16.93 -10.59 6.93
CA ALA A 205 -16.24 -9.91 8.01
C ALA A 205 -17.21 -9.12 8.89
N ARG A 206 -17.06 -9.23 10.22
CA ARG A 206 -17.76 -8.42 11.22
C ARG A 206 -16.82 -8.14 12.39
N ASN A 207 -16.05 -7.08 12.28
CA ASN A 207 -15.04 -6.72 13.27
C ASN A 207 -15.67 -5.81 14.34
N SER A 208 -15.48 -6.13 15.62
CA SER A 208 -16.07 -5.43 16.77
C SER A 208 -15.07 -4.56 17.53
N VAL A 209 -13.77 -4.73 17.27
CA VAL A 209 -12.70 -3.97 17.91
C VAL A 209 -11.65 -3.58 16.86
N PRO A 210 -10.93 -2.46 17.08
CA PRO A 210 -9.85 -2.04 16.19
C PRO A 210 -8.67 -3.01 16.25
N ASP A 211 -7.85 -3.02 15.19
CA ASP A 211 -6.53 -3.64 15.21
C ASP A 211 -5.58 -2.76 16.04
N VAL A 212 -4.65 -3.37 16.77
CA VAL A 212 -3.64 -2.68 17.57
C VAL A 212 -2.28 -2.90 16.93
N THR A 213 -1.60 -1.82 16.57
CA THR A 213 -0.24 -1.88 16.01
C THR A 213 0.74 -1.10 16.86
N ALA A 214 2.00 -1.56 16.90
CA ALA A 214 3.11 -0.86 17.55
C ALA A 214 4.35 -0.93 16.66
N GLN A 215 5.15 0.14 16.68
CA GLN A 215 6.37 0.26 15.88
C GLN A 215 7.49 0.83 16.73
N TRP A 216 8.67 0.24 16.63
CA TRP A 216 9.93 0.81 17.07
C TRP A 216 10.87 0.94 15.88
N ARG A 217 11.40 2.13 15.65
CA ARG A 217 12.24 2.46 14.49
C ARG A 217 13.47 3.24 14.90
N LEU A 218 14.58 2.91 14.24
CA LEU A 218 15.86 3.58 14.33
C LEU A 218 16.25 4.12 12.95
N ASP A 219 16.46 5.43 12.83
CA ASP A 219 17.04 6.09 11.66
C ASP A 219 18.47 6.53 12.01
N ARG A 220 19.43 6.20 11.18
CA ARG A 220 20.86 6.47 11.37
C ARG A 220 21.53 6.80 10.04
N ASP A 221 22.78 7.25 10.07
CA ASP A 221 23.55 7.57 8.85
C ASP A 221 23.75 6.36 7.93
N TRP A 222 23.72 5.15 8.49
CA TRP A 222 23.82 3.91 7.73
C TRP A 222 22.48 3.47 7.09
N GLY A 223 21.37 4.11 7.42
CA GLY A 223 20.02 3.74 6.97
C GLY A 223 19.03 3.66 8.12
N HIS A 224 18.12 2.68 8.10
CA HIS A 224 17.15 2.48 9.17
C HIS A 224 16.89 1.01 9.46
N ALA A 225 16.39 0.74 10.68
CA ALA A 225 15.86 -0.54 11.10
C ALA A 225 14.54 -0.33 11.84
N GLN A 226 13.58 -1.24 11.61
CA GLN A 226 12.25 -1.18 12.19
C GLN A 226 11.81 -2.56 12.67
N VAL A 227 11.16 -2.59 13.84
CA VAL A 227 10.37 -3.73 14.34
C VAL A 227 8.95 -3.25 14.54
N ALA A 228 7.98 -3.95 13.97
CA ALA A 228 6.57 -3.65 14.18
C ALA A 228 5.80 -4.92 14.56
N GLY A 229 4.81 -4.74 15.42
CA GLY A 229 3.91 -5.80 15.86
C GLY A 229 2.45 -5.43 15.61
N ILE A 230 1.59 -6.46 15.47
CA ILE A 230 0.16 -6.30 15.30
C ILE A 230 -0.61 -7.34 16.10
N LEU A 231 -1.71 -6.91 16.72
CA LEU A 231 -2.72 -7.78 17.34
C LEU A 231 -4.08 -7.46 16.73
N ARG A 232 -4.83 -8.51 16.36
CA ARG A 232 -6.08 -8.41 15.62
C ARG A 232 -7.16 -9.31 16.21
N SER A 233 -8.42 -8.90 16.02
CA SER A 233 -9.58 -9.75 16.25
C SER A 233 -10.32 -9.93 14.93
N LEU A 234 -10.14 -11.10 14.30
CA LEU A 234 -10.68 -11.44 12.99
C LEU A 234 -12.15 -11.85 13.14
N GLY A 235 -13.02 -10.85 13.15
CA GLY A 235 -14.45 -11.05 13.37
C GLY A 235 -15.16 -11.54 12.11
N TYR A 236 -16.15 -12.43 12.30
CA TYR A 236 -16.99 -12.98 11.22
C TYR A 236 -18.43 -13.16 11.64
N GLN A 237 -19.32 -13.19 10.67
CA GLN A 237 -20.75 -13.51 10.82
C GLN A 237 -21.26 -14.26 9.59
N THR A 238 -22.36 -15.01 9.76
CA THR A 238 -23.06 -15.66 8.65
C THR A 238 -24.13 -14.75 8.09
N ASN A 239 -24.08 -14.49 6.79
CA ASN A 239 -25.08 -13.69 6.09
C ASN A 239 -26.40 -14.50 5.87
N GLY A 240 -27.52 -13.79 5.81
CA GLY A 240 -28.84 -14.38 5.52
C GLY A 240 -29.51 -15.01 6.74
N THR A 241 -28.91 -14.92 7.94
CA THR A 241 -29.54 -15.30 9.21
C THR A 241 -29.99 -14.06 9.99
N ALA A 242 -31.00 -14.19 10.84
CA ALA A 242 -31.60 -13.05 11.54
C ALA A 242 -30.65 -12.35 12.51
N ASP A 243 -29.69 -13.09 13.08
CA ASP A 243 -28.75 -12.63 14.10
C ASP A 243 -27.27 -12.75 13.67
N GLY A 244 -27.03 -13.14 12.43
CA GLY A 244 -25.66 -13.36 11.90
C GLY A 244 -25.02 -14.65 12.40
N SER A 245 -25.76 -15.56 13.03
CA SER A 245 -25.22 -16.80 13.57
C SER A 245 -25.04 -17.91 12.53
N PRO A 246 -23.99 -18.76 12.62
CA PRO A 246 -22.90 -18.64 13.59
C PRO A 246 -22.00 -17.41 13.33
N SER A 247 -21.61 -16.73 14.41
CA SER A 247 -20.70 -15.59 14.38
C SER A 247 -19.63 -15.74 15.46
N GLY A 248 -18.52 -15.04 15.30
CA GLY A 248 -17.41 -15.11 16.27
C GLY A 248 -16.20 -14.29 15.86
N SER A 249 -15.08 -14.60 16.50
CA SER A 249 -13.78 -14.02 16.13
C SER A 249 -12.65 -15.01 16.34
N LYS A 250 -11.55 -14.82 15.59
CA LYS A 250 -10.27 -15.52 15.79
C LYS A 250 -9.18 -14.51 16.07
N GLN A 251 -8.21 -14.89 16.89
CA GLN A 251 -7.07 -14.04 17.21
C GLN A 251 -6.10 -14.02 16.03
N GLY A 252 -5.76 -12.79 15.55
CA GLY A 252 -4.67 -12.55 14.62
C GLY A 252 -3.51 -11.87 15.32
N TYR A 253 -2.28 -12.13 14.87
CA TYR A 253 -1.06 -11.48 15.35
C TYR A 253 0.06 -11.58 14.33
N GLY A 254 1.02 -10.67 14.41
CA GLY A 254 2.19 -10.71 13.52
C GLY A 254 3.33 -9.84 14.00
N ILE A 255 4.49 -10.11 13.41
CA ILE A 255 5.71 -9.31 13.56
C ILE A 255 6.25 -8.99 12.18
N ASN A 256 6.79 -7.77 12.01
CA ASN A 256 7.47 -7.30 10.81
C ASN A 256 8.83 -6.72 11.19
N LEU A 257 9.89 -7.29 10.64
CA LEU A 257 11.28 -6.84 10.75
C LEU A 257 11.68 -6.26 9.40
N SER A 258 12.14 -5.01 9.37
CA SER A 258 12.46 -4.34 8.12
C SER A 258 13.58 -3.32 8.27
N GLY A 259 14.18 -2.94 7.16
CA GLY A 259 15.18 -1.90 7.15
C GLY A 259 15.88 -1.72 5.81
N SER A 260 16.64 -0.65 5.73
CA SER A 260 17.49 -0.33 4.59
C SER A 260 18.90 0.01 5.10
N TYR A 261 19.92 -0.49 4.42
CA TYR A 261 21.31 -0.33 4.83
C TYR A 261 22.19 0.13 3.68
N LYS A 262 22.98 1.19 3.91
CA LYS A 262 24.00 1.66 2.97
C LYS A 262 25.16 0.66 2.95
N VAL A 263 25.51 0.17 1.76
CA VAL A 263 26.56 -0.86 1.59
C VAL A 263 27.83 -0.30 0.95
N LEU A 264 27.73 0.36 -0.20
CA LEU A 264 28.86 0.91 -0.96
C LEU A 264 28.48 2.31 -1.46
N GLY A 265 29.21 3.35 -1.04
CA GLY A 265 28.96 4.71 -1.51
C GLY A 265 27.52 5.17 -1.26
N LYS A 266 26.73 5.26 -2.34
CA LYS A 266 25.30 5.64 -2.32
C LYS A 266 24.35 4.44 -2.42
N ASP A 267 24.86 3.23 -2.51
CA ASP A 267 24.07 2.03 -2.72
C ASP A 267 23.32 1.59 -1.47
N MET A 268 22.15 1.02 -1.66
CA MET A 268 21.28 0.58 -0.57
C MET A 268 20.85 -0.87 -0.75
N VAL A 269 20.81 -1.61 0.35
CA VAL A 269 20.09 -2.89 0.45
C VAL A 269 18.83 -2.66 1.26
N HIS A 270 17.70 -3.16 0.76
CA HIS A 270 16.40 -3.14 1.44
C HIS A 270 16.00 -4.55 1.80
N GLY A 271 15.49 -4.74 3.01
CA GLY A 271 15.03 -6.04 3.47
C GLY A 271 13.80 -5.94 4.35
N GLN A 272 12.93 -6.93 4.24
CA GLN A 272 11.78 -7.12 5.11
C GLN A 272 11.51 -8.61 5.29
N LEU A 273 11.10 -8.98 6.51
CA LEU A 273 10.59 -10.30 6.87
C LEU A 273 9.42 -10.12 7.82
N ALA A 274 8.23 -10.55 7.40
CA ALA A 274 7.03 -10.50 8.23
C ALA A 274 6.41 -11.89 8.34
N TYR A 275 5.99 -12.26 9.53
CA TYR A 275 5.29 -13.51 9.81
C TYR A 275 4.15 -13.29 10.80
N GLY A 276 3.03 -13.99 10.58
CA GLY A 276 1.91 -13.96 11.51
C GLY A 276 0.73 -14.81 11.07
N LYS A 277 -0.34 -14.76 11.87
CA LYS A 277 -1.65 -15.36 11.55
C LYS A 277 -2.68 -14.26 11.37
N GLY A 278 -3.48 -14.36 10.28
CA GLY A 278 -4.50 -13.37 9.98
C GLY A 278 -3.93 -11.98 9.71
N ILE A 279 -2.82 -11.87 8.99
CA ILE A 279 -2.17 -10.60 8.63
C ILE A 279 -2.23 -10.28 7.13
N ALA A 280 -2.98 -11.08 6.36
CA ALA A 280 -3.04 -10.94 4.91
C ALA A 280 -3.61 -9.60 4.45
N ASN A 281 -4.55 -9.03 5.18
CA ASN A 281 -5.10 -7.69 4.89
C ASN A 281 -4.04 -6.57 4.96
N TYR A 282 -2.90 -6.83 5.58
CA TYR A 282 -1.74 -5.92 5.66
C TYR A 282 -0.65 -6.25 4.63
N SER A 283 -0.78 -7.36 3.88
CA SER A 283 0.12 -7.72 2.80
C SER A 283 -0.14 -6.87 1.56
N ASN A 284 0.90 -6.55 0.80
CA ASN A 284 0.79 -5.79 -0.43
C ASN A 284 -0.02 -6.54 -1.49
N ASP A 285 0.20 -7.85 -1.62
CA ASP A 285 -0.49 -8.70 -2.58
C ASP A 285 -0.78 -10.08 -1.98
N CYS A 286 -1.91 -10.73 -2.38
CA CYS A 286 -2.45 -11.98 -1.80
C CYS A 286 -2.93 -11.71 -0.36
N CYS A 287 -3.55 -12.49 0.23
CA CYS A 287 -4.04 -13.77 0.54
C CYS A 287 -5.31 -13.57 1.40
N VAL A 288 -5.59 -14.47 2.38
CA VAL A 288 -6.76 -14.33 3.26
C VAL A 288 -6.34 -14.35 4.74
N ASP A 289 -7.12 -13.67 5.58
CA ASP A 289 -6.91 -13.66 7.04
C ASP A 289 -7.56 -14.86 7.70
N LEU A 290 -8.74 -15.25 7.19
CA LEU A 290 -9.59 -16.29 7.76
C LEU A 290 -10.02 -17.27 6.68
N ALA A 291 -9.81 -18.55 6.94
CA ALA A 291 -10.29 -19.68 6.14
C ALA A 291 -10.83 -20.75 7.08
N SER A 292 -11.31 -21.88 6.56
CA SER A 292 -11.75 -23.00 7.41
C SER A 292 -10.71 -24.09 7.55
N ASP A 293 -10.75 -24.79 8.68
CA ASP A 293 -10.09 -26.08 8.86
C ASP A 293 -10.78 -27.18 8.00
N ALA A 294 -10.27 -28.40 8.04
CA ALA A 294 -10.86 -29.53 7.32
C ALA A 294 -12.30 -29.89 7.78
N ALA A 295 -12.69 -29.48 8.96
CA ALA A 295 -14.05 -29.69 9.52
C ALA A 295 -15.00 -28.54 9.19
N GLY A 296 -14.55 -27.49 8.51
CA GLY A 296 -15.35 -26.32 8.15
C GLY A 296 -15.39 -25.23 9.22
N ASN A 297 -14.58 -25.30 10.28
CA ASN A 297 -14.55 -24.25 11.32
C ASN A 297 -13.60 -23.14 10.91
N PRO A 298 -13.97 -21.84 11.12
CA PRO A 298 -13.10 -20.71 10.85
C PRO A 298 -11.78 -20.77 11.62
N GLU A 299 -10.65 -20.54 10.97
CA GLU A 299 -9.35 -20.39 11.60
C GLU A 299 -8.52 -19.27 10.95
N ALA A 300 -7.57 -18.69 11.72
CA ALA A 300 -6.67 -17.66 11.24
C ALA A 300 -5.55 -18.30 10.42
N VAL A 301 -5.35 -17.79 9.20
CA VAL A 301 -4.37 -18.32 8.23
C VAL A 301 -2.99 -17.74 8.49
N SER A 302 -1.95 -18.58 8.47
CA SER A 302 -0.56 -18.15 8.60
C SER A 302 -0.04 -17.59 7.28
N LEU A 303 0.77 -16.53 7.37
CA LEU A 303 1.37 -15.87 6.22
C LEU A 303 2.83 -15.48 6.54
N LEU A 304 3.73 -15.83 5.62
CA LEU A 304 5.12 -15.39 5.58
C LEU A 304 5.31 -14.48 4.37
N ASN A 305 5.83 -13.28 4.61
CA ASN A 305 6.17 -12.30 3.58
C ASN A 305 7.62 -11.87 3.72
N TRP A 306 8.35 -11.81 2.60
CA TRP A 306 9.70 -11.26 2.62
C TRP A 306 10.11 -10.62 1.30
N LEU A 307 11.08 -9.71 1.37
CA LEU A 307 11.73 -9.10 0.22
C LEU A 307 13.20 -8.83 0.51
N VAL A 308 13.99 -8.84 -0.56
CA VAL A 308 15.37 -8.33 -0.59
C VAL A 308 15.60 -7.61 -1.91
N TYR A 309 16.06 -6.35 -1.83
CA TYR A 309 16.37 -5.52 -2.98
C TYR A 309 17.71 -4.82 -2.81
N TYR A 310 18.38 -4.57 -3.92
CA TYR A 310 19.61 -3.81 -4.00
C TYR A 310 19.43 -2.66 -4.99
N ASP A 311 19.60 -1.43 -4.51
CA ASP A 311 19.57 -0.21 -5.30
C ASP A 311 21.00 0.28 -5.51
N HIS A 312 21.42 0.40 -6.78
CA HIS A 312 22.75 0.83 -7.20
C HIS A 312 22.72 2.23 -7.83
N THR A 313 23.67 3.07 -7.46
CA THR A 313 23.86 4.40 -7.99
C THR A 313 25.09 4.44 -8.89
N TRP A 314 24.89 4.33 -10.22
CA TRP A 314 25.99 4.41 -11.19
C TRP A 314 26.63 5.80 -11.23
N ASN A 315 25.81 6.85 -11.20
CA ASN A 315 26.22 8.26 -11.15
C ASN A 315 24.99 9.12 -10.79
N ASP A 316 25.13 10.45 -10.86
CA ASP A 316 24.03 11.37 -10.46
C ASP A 316 22.80 11.33 -11.38
N LYS A 317 22.87 10.65 -12.52
CA LYS A 317 21.77 10.53 -13.48
C LYS A 317 21.24 9.12 -13.65
N PHE A 318 22.03 8.09 -13.35
CA PHE A 318 21.67 6.70 -13.56
C PHE A 318 21.64 5.93 -12.26
N THR A 319 20.54 5.20 -12.04
CA THR A 319 20.36 4.26 -10.93
C THR A 319 19.74 2.96 -11.45
N SER A 320 19.89 1.89 -10.70
CA SER A 320 19.27 0.59 -10.99
C SER A 320 18.78 -0.02 -9.69
N SER A 321 17.74 -0.83 -9.79
CA SER A 321 17.26 -1.68 -8.70
C SER A 321 17.14 -3.12 -9.19
N ILE A 322 17.51 -4.07 -8.35
CA ILE A 322 17.32 -5.50 -8.60
C ILE A 322 16.89 -6.18 -7.31
N GLY A 323 15.91 -7.05 -7.39
CA GLY A 323 15.51 -7.81 -6.22
C GLY A 323 14.42 -8.83 -6.44
N TYR A 324 14.05 -9.43 -5.33
CA TYR A 324 13.09 -10.52 -5.28
C TYR A 324 12.25 -10.43 -4.02
N SER A 325 11.01 -10.88 -4.12
CA SER A 325 10.09 -10.98 -2.99
C SER A 325 9.16 -12.18 -3.12
N GLN A 326 8.65 -12.63 -1.99
CA GLN A 326 7.74 -13.77 -1.92
C GLN A 326 6.74 -13.58 -0.78
N ASN A 327 5.51 -14.02 -1.01
CA ASN A 327 4.55 -14.36 0.03
C ASN A 327 4.24 -15.86 0.00
N VAL A 328 4.07 -16.46 1.18
CA VAL A 328 3.71 -17.88 1.35
C VAL A 328 2.57 -17.97 2.35
N GLN A 329 1.42 -18.41 1.88
CA GLN A 329 0.27 -18.72 2.73
C GLN A 329 0.30 -20.18 3.13
N ASP A 330 0.27 -20.46 4.44
CA ASP A 330 0.09 -21.82 4.95
C ASP A 330 -1.39 -22.18 4.85
N ASN A 331 -1.76 -22.83 3.75
CA ASN A 331 -3.15 -23.12 3.41
C ASN A 331 -3.79 -24.09 4.43
N THR A 332 -4.98 -23.74 4.87
CA THR A 332 -5.76 -24.54 5.81
C THR A 332 -6.41 -25.76 5.13
N GLY A 333 -6.85 -26.75 5.93
CA GLY A 333 -7.45 -27.98 5.42
C GLY A 333 -8.72 -27.77 4.60
N GLY A 334 -9.53 -26.74 4.92
CA GLY A 334 -10.79 -26.45 4.26
C GLY A 334 -10.69 -25.53 3.03
N GLN A 335 -9.53 -24.93 2.75
CA GLN A 335 -9.35 -24.13 1.54
C GLN A 335 -9.38 -24.98 0.28
N ALA A 336 -9.97 -24.43 -0.79
CA ALA A 336 -9.99 -25.06 -2.10
C ALA A 336 -8.56 -25.25 -2.66
N GLY A 337 -8.37 -26.24 -3.54
CA GLY A 337 -7.09 -26.44 -4.22
C GLY A 337 -6.64 -25.27 -5.09
N SER A 338 -7.57 -24.44 -5.54
CA SER A 338 -7.33 -23.21 -6.30
C SER A 338 -6.93 -21.99 -5.44
N ALA A 339 -6.98 -22.10 -4.09
CA ALA A 339 -6.51 -21.04 -3.21
C ALA A 339 -5.00 -20.80 -3.41
N GLN A 340 -4.59 -19.54 -3.47
CA GLN A 340 -3.18 -19.20 -3.61
C GLN A 340 -2.37 -19.75 -2.44
N HIS A 341 -1.22 -20.35 -2.75
CA HIS A 341 -0.21 -20.80 -1.80
C HIS A 341 0.97 -19.86 -1.77
N THR A 342 1.58 -19.62 -2.93
CA THR A 342 2.78 -18.79 -3.05
C THR A 342 2.58 -17.74 -4.15
N GLY A 343 3.11 -16.56 -3.91
CA GLY A 343 3.31 -15.53 -4.91
C GLY A 343 4.76 -15.08 -4.91
N THR A 344 5.38 -14.94 -6.08
CA THR A 344 6.75 -14.42 -6.22
C THR A 344 6.77 -13.21 -7.14
N TYR A 345 7.72 -12.31 -6.91
CA TYR A 345 7.92 -11.13 -7.72
C TYR A 345 9.41 -10.82 -7.79
N ALA A 346 9.91 -10.66 -8.99
CA ALA A 346 11.29 -10.26 -9.27
C ALA A 346 11.29 -9.08 -10.23
N SER A 347 12.20 -8.14 -10.03
CA SER A 347 12.37 -7.02 -10.97
C SER A 347 13.83 -6.60 -11.08
N VAL A 348 14.16 -6.04 -12.25
CA VAL A 348 15.43 -5.36 -12.51
C VAL A 348 15.18 -4.18 -13.44
N ASN A 349 15.80 -3.04 -13.14
CA ASN A 349 15.61 -1.83 -13.92
C ASN A 349 16.88 -1.04 -14.18
N MET A 350 16.76 -0.09 -15.11
CA MET A 350 17.68 1.00 -15.33
C MET A 350 16.86 2.31 -15.39
N LEU A 351 17.17 3.24 -14.51
CA LEU A 351 16.49 4.52 -14.37
C LEU A 351 17.43 5.67 -14.74
N TYR A 352 16.89 6.64 -15.46
CA TYR A 352 17.60 7.82 -15.94
C TYR A 352 16.90 9.11 -15.53
N SER A 353 17.61 9.98 -14.83
CA SER A 353 17.17 11.32 -14.43
C SER A 353 17.97 12.39 -15.18
N PRO A 354 17.57 12.77 -16.42
CA PRO A 354 18.34 13.72 -17.23
C PRO A 354 18.44 15.10 -16.59
N VAL A 355 17.38 15.53 -15.94
CA VAL A 355 17.25 16.80 -15.22
C VAL A 355 16.47 16.57 -13.91
N LYS A 356 16.54 17.54 -13.00
CA LYS A 356 15.76 17.51 -11.76
C LYS A 356 14.27 17.34 -12.09
N ASN A 357 13.58 16.54 -11.30
CA ASN A 357 12.13 16.27 -11.38
C ASN A 357 11.69 15.40 -12.57
N LEU A 358 12.56 14.99 -13.46
CA LEU A 358 12.23 14.08 -14.55
C LEU A 358 12.96 12.74 -14.36
N LEU A 359 12.19 11.66 -14.32
CA LEU A 359 12.67 10.29 -14.29
C LEU A 359 12.10 9.56 -15.50
N THR A 360 12.93 8.80 -16.20
CA THR A 360 12.50 7.82 -17.19
C THR A 360 13.25 6.52 -16.95
N GLY A 361 12.71 5.40 -17.38
CA GLY A 361 13.38 4.11 -17.17
C GLY A 361 12.68 2.94 -17.81
N VAL A 362 13.39 1.83 -17.81
CA VAL A 362 12.89 0.54 -18.26
C VAL A 362 13.06 -0.47 -17.13
N GLU A 363 12.06 -1.35 -16.95
CA GLU A 363 12.04 -2.40 -15.94
C GLU A 363 11.56 -3.71 -16.55
N LEU A 364 12.29 -4.78 -16.30
CA LEU A 364 11.87 -6.15 -16.56
C LEU A 364 11.30 -6.72 -15.26
N LEU A 365 10.11 -7.30 -15.37
CA LEU A 365 9.35 -7.84 -14.25
C LEU A 365 8.98 -9.29 -14.52
N ARG A 366 9.03 -10.11 -13.48
CA ARG A 366 8.49 -11.47 -13.50
C ARG A 366 7.74 -11.75 -12.22
N GLY A 367 6.50 -12.22 -12.35
CA GLY A 367 5.68 -12.73 -11.28
C GLY A 367 5.31 -14.20 -11.49
N GLU A 368 5.04 -14.91 -10.40
CA GLU A 368 4.50 -16.26 -10.43
C GLU A 368 3.49 -16.43 -9.31
N ARG A 369 2.42 -17.16 -9.59
CA ARG A 369 1.43 -17.61 -8.61
C ARG A 369 1.38 -19.12 -8.64
N GLU A 370 1.47 -19.72 -7.46
CA GLU A 370 1.23 -21.13 -7.22
C GLU A 370 0.02 -21.30 -6.29
N ASN A 371 -0.84 -22.24 -6.62
CA ASN A 371 -2.03 -22.58 -5.83
C ASN A 371 -1.75 -23.77 -4.91
N LYS A 372 -2.60 -24.00 -3.92
CA LYS A 372 -2.54 -25.11 -2.95
C LYS A 372 -2.43 -26.49 -3.60
N ASN A 373 -3.01 -26.69 -4.78
CA ASN A 373 -2.95 -27.95 -5.52
C ASN A 373 -1.67 -28.13 -6.36
N GLY A 374 -0.71 -27.19 -6.29
CA GLY A 374 0.53 -27.18 -7.04
C GLY A 374 0.42 -26.63 -8.48
N ASN A 375 -0.76 -26.24 -8.94
CA ASN A 375 -0.88 -25.57 -10.22
C ASN A 375 -0.28 -24.17 -10.12
N SER A 376 0.50 -23.78 -11.14
CA SER A 376 1.12 -22.44 -11.19
C SER A 376 0.99 -21.79 -12.55
N ALA A 377 1.13 -20.48 -12.58
CA ALA A 377 1.28 -19.67 -13.78
C ALA A 377 2.18 -18.47 -13.48
N SER A 378 2.81 -17.95 -14.53
CA SER A 378 3.72 -16.82 -14.42
C SER A 378 3.34 -15.72 -15.42
N ASP A 379 3.84 -14.52 -15.15
CA ASP A 379 3.72 -13.37 -16.03
C ASP A 379 5.09 -12.67 -16.12
N THR A 380 5.49 -12.34 -17.34
CA THR A 380 6.71 -11.59 -17.64
C THR A 380 6.34 -10.36 -18.45
N ARG A 381 6.88 -9.20 -18.05
CA ARG A 381 6.61 -7.95 -18.75
C ARG A 381 7.80 -7.01 -18.76
N VAL A 382 7.83 -6.15 -19.75
CA VAL A 382 8.73 -5.01 -19.82
C VAL A 382 7.90 -3.74 -19.70
N GLN A 383 8.29 -2.88 -18.78
CA GLN A 383 7.66 -1.59 -18.57
C GLN A 383 8.66 -0.48 -18.87
N PHE A 384 8.23 0.52 -19.66
CA PHE A 384 8.88 1.80 -19.80
C PHE A 384 8.02 2.86 -19.15
N SER A 385 8.64 3.73 -18.33
CA SER A 385 7.92 4.81 -17.66
C SER A 385 8.62 6.15 -17.80
N THR A 386 7.82 7.21 -17.85
CA THR A 386 8.30 8.58 -17.69
C THR A 386 7.48 9.28 -16.63
N LYS A 387 8.17 9.86 -15.64
CA LYS A 387 7.59 10.54 -14.49
C LYS A 387 8.14 11.95 -14.36
N TYR A 388 7.24 12.93 -14.28
CA TYR A 388 7.56 14.32 -14.02
C TYR A 388 6.97 14.74 -12.66
N ASN A 389 7.85 15.13 -11.71
CA ASN A 389 7.45 15.61 -10.39
C ASN A 389 7.28 17.14 -10.38
N PHE A 390 6.36 17.68 -9.58
CA PHE A 390 6.12 19.11 -9.41
C PHE A 390 5.86 19.47 -7.95
#